data_7e7541cc118ab06e64cbf4f2c9b3035c
#
_entry.id   7e7541cc118ab06e64cbf4f2c9b3035c
#
_cell.length_a   1.000
_cell.length_b   1.000
_cell.length_c   1.000
_cell.angle_alpha   90.00
_cell.angle_beta   90.00
_cell.angle_gamma   90.00
#
_symmetry.space_group_name_H-M   'P 1'
#
loop_
_entity.id
_entity.type
_entity.pdbx_description
1 polymer ?
#
loop_
_entity_poly.entity_id
_entity_poly.type
_entity_poly.pdbx_seq_one_letter_code
_entity_poly.pdbx_strand_id
1 'polypeptide(L)'
;MPVGSGAAPELLPTPEQRTELYRRIRAFRQTKAIFSMDFQNDAEYVGGCIAGGRRYLHINARGDVEPCVFIHYSNVNIRSCTLLEALKSPLFMAYHDGQPFNGNMLRPCPMLENPEKLRRMVHDTGAQSTDYESPEAVDTLCDRTTPYAEAWQPQADRLWNESHPAGAQ
;
A
#
# COMPACT_ATOMS: atom_id res chain seq x y z
N MET A 1 -5.63 -2.69 9.04
CA MET A 1 -4.77 -3.39 8.04
C MET A 1 -4.60 -4.83 8.47
N PRO A 2 -4.57 -5.81 7.56
CA PRO A 2 -4.55 -7.25 7.91
C PRO A 2 -3.10 -7.75 8.17
N VAL A 3 -2.40 -7.13 9.11
CA VAL A 3 -1.02 -7.45 9.48
C VAL A 3 -0.85 -7.50 10.99
N GLY A 4 0.15 -8.25 11.45
CA GLY A 4 0.46 -8.44 12.85
C GLY A 4 -0.61 -9.25 13.60
N SER A 5 -0.64 -9.14 14.91
CA SER A 5 -1.59 -9.86 15.79
C SER A 5 -3.05 -9.49 15.58
N GLY A 6 -3.33 -8.36 14.94
CA GLY A 6 -4.68 -7.90 14.56
C GLY A 6 -5.07 -8.21 13.11
N ALA A 7 -4.42 -9.20 12.48
CA ALA A 7 -4.61 -9.56 11.08
C ALA A 7 -5.96 -10.24 10.82
N ALA A 8 -7.03 -9.45 10.90
CA ALA A 8 -8.42 -9.85 10.71
C ALA A 8 -8.98 -9.18 9.45
N PRO A 9 -8.93 -9.82 8.26
CA PRO A 9 -9.44 -9.24 7.01
C PRO A 9 -10.90 -8.81 7.08
N GLU A 10 -11.71 -9.48 7.88
CA GLU A 10 -13.13 -9.16 8.12
C GLU A 10 -13.37 -7.80 8.79
N LEU A 11 -12.33 -7.20 9.38
CA LEU A 11 -12.37 -5.84 9.92
C LEU A 11 -12.06 -4.76 8.87
N LEU A 12 -11.66 -5.15 7.65
CA LEU A 12 -11.51 -4.21 6.55
C LEU A 12 -12.89 -3.72 6.09
N PRO A 13 -13.00 -2.46 5.64
CA PRO A 13 -14.26 -1.97 5.08
C PRO A 13 -14.65 -2.78 3.84
N THR A 14 -15.94 -3.09 3.71
CA THR A 14 -16.45 -3.71 2.47
C THR A 14 -16.29 -2.77 1.27
N PRO A 15 -16.34 -3.26 0.03
CA PRO A 15 -16.30 -2.40 -1.16
C PRO A 15 -17.38 -1.31 -1.14
N GLU A 16 -18.57 -1.60 -0.63
CA GLU A 16 -19.69 -0.64 -0.51
C GLU A 16 -19.36 0.43 0.55
N GLN A 17 -18.86 0.03 1.71
CA GLN A 17 -18.45 0.96 2.76
C GLN A 17 -17.30 1.86 2.29
N ARG A 18 -16.34 1.30 1.55
CA ARG A 18 -15.21 2.05 0.98
C ARG A 18 -15.68 3.03 -0.09
N THR A 19 -16.63 2.63 -0.94
CA THR A 19 -17.29 3.50 -1.93
C THR A 19 -17.99 4.67 -1.27
N GLU A 20 -18.75 4.41 -0.22
CA GLU A 20 -19.48 5.44 0.52
C GLU A 20 -18.50 6.40 1.22
N LEU A 21 -17.44 5.87 1.85
CA LEU A 21 -16.39 6.68 2.48
C LEU A 21 -15.72 7.61 1.47
N TYR A 22 -15.37 7.10 0.28
CA TYR A 22 -14.79 7.89 -0.80
C TYR A 22 -15.68 9.09 -1.16
N ARG A 23 -16.98 8.86 -1.36
CA ARG A 23 -17.94 9.93 -1.70
C ARG A 23 -18.11 10.93 -0.57
N ARG A 24 -18.25 10.46 0.67
CA ARG A 24 -18.41 11.33 1.86
C ARG A 24 -17.20 12.20 2.13
N ILE A 25 -15.99 11.68 2.03
CA ILE A 25 -14.77 12.46 2.24
C ILE A 25 -14.66 13.56 1.19
N ARG A 26 -14.94 13.28 -0.08
CA ARG A 26 -14.93 14.30 -1.15
C ARG A 26 -15.99 15.38 -0.92
N ALA A 27 -17.21 15.01 -0.57
CA ALA A 27 -18.26 15.97 -0.24
C ALA A 27 -17.92 16.80 1.01
N PHE A 28 -17.35 16.16 2.04
CA PHE A 28 -16.91 16.86 3.25
C PHE A 28 -15.86 17.92 2.95
N ARG A 29 -14.85 17.60 2.14
CA ARG A 29 -13.79 18.52 1.75
C ARG A 29 -14.30 19.75 0.99
N GLN A 30 -15.42 19.63 0.28
CA GLN A 30 -16.03 20.77 -0.44
C GLN A 30 -16.73 21.73 0.52
N THR A 31 -17.11 21.29 1.71
CA THR A 31 -17.95 22.06 2.66
C THR A 31 -17.22 22.48 3.91
N LYS A 32 -16.07 21.88 4.22
CA LYS A 32 -15.32 22.11 5.46
C LYS A 32 -13.86 22.45 5.17
N ALA A 33 -13.37 23.53 5.74
CA ALA A 33 -11.97 23.95 5.65
C ALA A 33 -11.09 23.18 6.68
N ILE A 34 -11.17 21.85 6.68
CA ILE A 34 -10.41 20.97 7.56
C ILE A 34 -9.57 20.05 6.70
N PHE A 35 -8.26 19.97 6.99
CA PHE A 35 -7.39 19.00 6.35
C PHE A 35 -7.83 17.58 6.70
N SER A 36 -8.10 16.77 5.70
CA SER A 36 -8.42 15.36 5.84
C SER A 36 -7.65 14.54 4.81
N MET A 37 -7.13 13.39 5.21
CA MET A 37 -6.32 12.51 4.38
C MET A 37 -6.91 11.10 4.38
N ASP A 38 -7.01 10.51 3.19
CA ASP A 38 -7.46 9.14 2.98
C ASP A 38 -6.39 8.39 2.20
N PHE A 39 -5.55 7.65 2.90
CA PHE A 39 -4.40 6.96 2.31
C PHE A 39 -4.75 6.00 1.18
N GLN A 40 -5.94 5.42 1.19
CA GLN A 40 -6.37 4.45 0.18
C GLN A 40 -6.98 5.12 -1.06
N ASN A 41 -7.59 6.30 -0.91
CA ASN A 41 -8.35 6.90 -1.99
C ASN A 41 -7.78 8.24 -2.49
N ASP A 42 -6.70 8.76 -1.86
CA ASP A 42 -6.05 10.02 -2.23
C ASP A 42 -4.81 9.83 -3.13
N ALA A 43 -4.55 8.61 -3.60
CA ALA A 43 -3.33 8.33 -4.36
C ALA A 43 -3.24 9.10 -5.68
N GLU A 44 -4.36 9.51 -6.27
CA GLU A 44 -4.38 10.36 -7.48
C GLU A 44 -3.69 11.71 -7.25
N TYR A 45 -3.83 12.30 -6.06
CA TYR A 45 -3.22 13.60 -5.73
C TYR A 45 -1.70 13.54 -5.50
N VAL A 46 -1.18 12.34 -5.26
CA VAL A 46 0.22 12.11 -5.00
C VAL A 46 0.89 11.17 -6.01
N GLY A 47 0.13 10.72 -7.02
CA GLY A 47 0.62 9.89 -8.13
C GLY A 47 0.94 8.45 -7.73
N GLY A 48 0.14 7.83 -6.87
CA GLY A 48 0.29 6.43 -6.46
C GLY A 48 0.63 6.22 -4.98
N CYS A 49 1.14 5.05 -4.64
CA CYS A 49 1.55 4.72 -3.27
C CYS A 49 2.71 5.61 -2.82
N ILE A 50 2.65 6.12 -1.58
CA ILE A 50 3.67 7.01 -1.00
C ILE A 50 4.85 6.26 -0.38
N ALA A 51 4.74 4.95 -0.20
CA ALA A 51 5.72 4.09 0.48
C ALA A 51 7.00 3.84 -0.33
N GLY A 52 7.92 3.06 0.24
CA GLY A 52 9.18 2.67 -0.41
C GLY A 52 10.15 3.81 -0.58
N GLY A 53 10.17 4.77 0.35
CA GLY A 53 11.06 5.93 0.32
C GLY A 53 10.63 7.04 -0.64
N ARG A 54 9.53 6.87 -1.37
CA ARG A 54 9.06 7.87 -2.33
C ARG A 54 8.60 9.15 -1.62
N ARG A 55 7.84 9.04 -0.55
CA ARG A 55 7.45 10.15 0.34
C ARG A 55 7.58 9.80 1.81
N TYR A 56 7.63 8.52 2.12
CA TYR A 56 7.85 8.03 3.47
C TYR A 56 8.39 6.60 3.46
N LEU A 57 9.01 6.21 4.57
CA LEU A 57 9.42 4.86 4.92
C LEU A 57 9.15 4.64 6.41
N HIS A 58 9.28 3.41 6.86
CA HIS A 58 9.20 3.05 8.27
C HIS A 58 10.53 2.45 8.74
N ILE A 59 10.95 2.79 9.95
CA ILE A 59 12.05 2.13 10.66
C ILE A 59 11.43 1.56 11.93
N ASN A 60 11.45 0.23 12.05
CA ASN A 60 10.87 -0.43 13.21
C ASN A 60 11.76 -0.29 14.46
N ALA A 61 11.28 -0.74 15.62
CA ALA A 61 12.00 -0.62 16.88
C ALA A 61 13.35 -1.39 16.89
N ARG A 62 13.55 -2.35 16.02
CA ARG A 62 14.80 -3.10 15.86
C ARG A 62 15.76 -2.46 14.85
N GLY A 63 15.31 -1.45 14.13
CA GLY A 63 16.08 -0.70 13.16
C GLY A 63 15.95 -1.22 11.72
N ASP A 64 15.08 -2.18 11.44
CA ASP A 64 14.86 -2.64 10.07
C ASP A 64 14.13 -1.54 9.27
N VAL A 65 14.60 -1.32 8.04
CA VAL A 65 14.06 -0.28 7.18
C VAL A 65 13.03 -0.90 6.25
N GLU A 66 11.77 -0.59 6.51
CA GLU A 66 10.60 -1.14 5.85
C GLU A 66 10.00 -0.14 4.86
N PRO A 67 9.45 -0.58 3.72
CA PRO A 67 8.79 0.32 2.77
C PRO A 67 7.63 1.10 3.38
N CYS A 68 6.89 0.47 4.29
CA CYS A 68 5.67 1.00 4.91
C CYS A 68 5.48 0.38 6.29
N VAL A 69 4.86 1.10 7.22
CA VAL A 69 4.50 0.58 8.55
C VAL A 69 3.63 -0.69 8.53
N PHE A 70 3.02 -1.01 7.39
CA PHE A 70 2.20 -2.21 7.20
C PHE A 70 2.90 -3.29 6.36
N ILE A 71 4.12 -3.06 5.90
CA ILE A 71 4.89 -4.00 5.07
C ILE A 71 6.12 -4.43 5.86
N HIS A 72 6.00 -5.54 6.55
CA HIS A 72 7.00 -6.06 7.48
C HIS A 72 8.03 -6.94 6.77
N TYR A 73 8.67 -6.39 5.73
CA TYR A 73 9.78 -7.01 4.99
C TYR A 73 10.89 -6.00 4.76
N SER A 74 12.14 -6.46 4.90
CA SER A 74 13.31 -5.61 4.69
C SER A 74 14.51 -6.40 4.16
N ASN A 75 15.44 -5.70 3.51
CA ASN A 75 16.77 -6.19 3.18
C ASN A 75 17.85 -5.64 4.12
N VAL A 76 17.57 -4.57 4.84
CA VAL A 76 18.62 -3.77 5.52
C VAL A 76 18.15 -3.26 6.87
N ASN A 77 19.14 -3.01 7.75
CA ASN A 77 18.92 -2.41 9.05
C ASN A 77 19.72 -1.12 9.17
N ILE A 78 19.09 -0.06 9.68
CA ILE A 78 19.70 1.29 9.79
C ILE A 78 20.94 1.32 10.70
N ARG A 79 21.15 0.32 11.54
CA ARG A 79 22.35 0.21 12.37
C ARG A 79 23.58 -0.23 11.59
N SER A 80 23.41 -0.80 10.39
CA SER A 80 24.48 -1.32 9.53
C SER A 80 24.63 -0.57 8.21
N CYS A 81 23.77 0.40 7.91
CA CYS A 81 23.85 1.21 6.69
C CYS A 81 23.35 2.63 6.93
N THR A 82 23.70 3.53 6.03
CA THR A 82 23.14 4.89 6.00
C THR A 82 21.71 4.88 5.45
N LEU A 83 20.95 5.93 5.74
CA LEU A 83 19.60 6.10 5.19
C LEU A 83 19.61 6.10 3.63
N LEU A 84 20.62 6.70 3.02
CA LEU A 84 20.74 6.73 1.56
C LEU A 84 20.99 5.33 0.96
N GLU A 85 21.80 4.51 1.63
CA GLU A 85 21.98 3.10 1.23
C GLU A 85 20.71 2.29 1.45
N ALA A 86 19.98 2.52 2.53
CA ALA A 86 18.70 1.87 2.79
C ALA A 86 17.68 2.19 1.68
N LEU A 87 17.59 3.43 1.24
CA LEU A 87 16.72 3.86 0.12
C LEU A 87 17.11 3.22 -1.23
N LYS A 88 18.35 2.71 -1.35
CA LYS A 88 18.83 1.98 -2.53
C LYS A 88 18.83 0.47 -2.35
N SER A 89 18.27 -0.04 -1.25
CA SER A 89 18.17 -1.48 -1.03
C SER A 89 17.26 -2.15 -2.08
N PRO A 90 17.45 -3.44 -2.35
CA PRO A 90 16.72 -4.12 -3.42
C PRO A 90 15.20 -3.95 -3.34
N LEU A 91 14.59 -4.11 -2.16
CA LEU A 91 13.13 -3.95 -2.01
C LEU A 91 12.69 -2.50 -2.27
N PHE A 92 13.45 -1.49 -1.82
CA PHE A 92 13.12 -0.09 -2.08
C PHE A 92 13.25 0.25 -3.56
N MET A 93 14.25 -0.29 -4.25
CA MET A 93 14.38 -0.12 -5.70
C MET A 93 13.24 -0.81 -6.45
N ALA A 94 12.80 -2.00 -6.03
CA ALA A 94 11.62 -2.66 -6.60
C ALA A 94 10.34 -1.82 -6.42
N TYR A 95 10.20 -1.15 -5.27
CA TYR A 95 9.13 -0.18 -5.05
C TYR A 95 9.23 1.04 -5.97
N HIS A 96 10.43 1.58 -6.14
CA HIS A 96 10.69 2.71 -7.03
C HIS A 96 10.32 2.38 -8.48
N ASP A 97 10.82 1.26 -8.98
CA ASP A 97 10.67 0.85 -10.38
C ASP A 97 9.25 0.33 -10.70
N GLY A 98 8.57 -0.23 -9.69
CA GLY A 98 7.22 -0.79 -9.84
C GLY A 98 6.09 0.23 -9.79
N GLN A 99 6.33 1.47 -9.40
CA GLN A 99 5.29 2.49 -9.29
C GLN A 99 4.98 3.19 -10.61
N PRO A 100 3.71 3.56 -10.81
CA PRO A 100 2.55 3.26 -9.99
C PRO A 100 2.17 1.78 -10.08
N PHE A 101 1.83 1.18 -8.95
CA PHE A 101 1.45 -0.25 -8.91
C PHE A 101 0.15 -0.56 -9.67
N ASN A 102 -0.67 0.45 -9.94
CA ASN A 102 -1.89 0.34 -10.72
C ASN A 102 -2.16 1.65 -11.47
N GLY A 103 -2.73 1.56 -12.67
CA GLY A 103 -3.19 2.72 -13.43
C GLY A 103 -4.44 3.38 -12.80
N ASN A 104 -5.24 2.59 -12.09
CA ASN A 104 -6.34 3.10 -11.28
C ASN A 104 -5.82 3.51 -9.89
N MET A 105 -5.77 4.81 -9.62
CA MET A 105 -5.23 5.36 -8.37
C MET A 105 -6.12 5.14 -7.14
N LEU A 106 -7.29 4.51 -7.28
CA LEU A 106 -8.07 3.96 -6.17
C LEU A 106 -7.60 2.55 -5.76
N ARG A 107 -6.53 2.05 -6.43
CA ARG A 107 -5.87 0.76 -6.15
C ARG A 107 -4.35 0.92 -6.01
N PRO A 108 -3.87 1.86 -5.15
CA PRO A 108 -2.45 2.20 -5.10
C PRO A 108 -1.58 1.22 -4.31
N CYS A 109 -2.15 0.47 -3.37
CA CYS A 109 -1.39 -0.30 -2.39
C CYS A 109 -0.95 -1.65 -2.95
N PRO A 110 0.35 -2.00 -2.88
CA PRO A 110 0.80 -3.31 -3.34
C PRO A 110 0.31 -4.45 -2.43
N MET A 111 -0.01 -4.19 -1.15
CA MET A 111 -0.52 -5.22 -0.25
C MET A 111 -2.03 -5.44 -0.40
N LEU A 112 -2.82 -4.35 -0.42
CA LEU A 112 -4.29 -4.46 -0.38
C LEU A 112 -4.94 -4.58 -1.75
N GLU A 113 -4.32 -4.04 -2.80
CA GLU A 113 -4.95 -3.95 -4.12
C GLU A 113 -4.13 -4.62 -5.24
N ASN A 114 -2.85 -4.92 -4.99
CA ASN A 114 -1.96 -5.53 -5.98
C ASN A 114 -1.04 -6.59 -5.33
N PRO A 115 -1.58 -7.58 -4.59
CA PRO A 115 -0.78 -8.51 -3.77
C PRO A 115 0.26 -9.27 -4.59
N GLU A 116 -0.02 -9.62 -5.84
CA GLU A 116 0.94 -10.28 -6.72
C GLU A 116 2.19 -9.43 -7.01
N LYS A 117 2.06 -8.11 -6.98
CA LYS A 117 3.23 -7.21 -7.12
C LYS A 117 4.07 -7.22 -5.86
N LEU A 118 3.44 -7.19 -4.68
CA LEU A 118 4.18 -7.32 -3.42
C LEU A 118 4.90 -8.66 -3.34
N ARG A 119 4.21 -9.75 -3.64
CA ARG A 119 4.77 -11.10 -3.66
C ARG A 119 6.04 -11.17 -4.49
N ARG A 120 5.96 -10.71 -5.74
CA ARG A 120 7.13 -10.67 -6.63
C ARG A 120 8.26 -9.81 -6.08
N MET A 121 7.96 -8.58 -5.63
CA MET A 121 9.00 -7.69 -5.11
C MET A 121 9.75 -8.32 -3.94
N VAL A 122 9.06 -8.97 -3.00
CA VAL A 122 9.71 -9.61 -1.85
C VAL A 122 10.53 -10.83 -2.28
N HIS A 123 10.02 -11.69 -3.16
CA HIS A 123 10.75 -12.85 -3.67
C HIS A 123 11.98 -12.46 -4.49
N ASP A 124 11.81 -11.58 -5.47
CA ASP A 124 12.87 -11.19 -6.39
C ASP A 124 14.02 -10.46 -5.68
N THR A 125 13.71 -9.77 -4.59
CA THR A 125 14.70 -9.01 -3.81
C THR A 125 15.29 -9.78 -2.64
N GLY A 126 14.73 -10.95 -2.30
CA GLY A 126 15.14 -11.73 -1.15
C GLY A 126 14.91 -11.04 0.19
N ALA A 127 13.97 -10.07 0.25
CA ALA A 127 13.63 -9.39 1.49
C ALA A 127 13.06 -10.39 2.51
N GLN A 128 13.43 -10.21 3.78
CA GLN A 128 13.04 -11.10 4.86
C GLN A 128 11.96 -10.47 5.73
N SER A 129 11.12 -11.31 6.36
CA SER A 129 10.17 -10.83 7.35
C SER A 129 10.88 -10.15 8.52
N THR A 130 10.36 -9.00 8.92
CA THR A 130 10.82 -8.23 10.07
C THR A 130 9.96 -8.44 11.31
N ASP A 131 8.94 -9.29 11.22
CA ASP A 131 8.21 -9.80 12.38
C ASP A 131 8.98 -11.00 12.96
N TYR A 132 9.78 -10.73 13.97
CA TYR A 132 10.66 -11.74 14.57
C TYR A 132 9.93 -12.67 15.54
N GLU A 133 8.78 -12.27 16.05
CA GLU A 133 7.99 -13.10 16.97
C GLU A 133 7.11 -14.08 16.21
N SER A 134 6.59 -13.65 15.06
CA SER A 134 5.73 -14.46 14.20
C SER A 134 6.06 -14.18 12.72
N PRO A 135 7.24 -14.65 12.22
CA PRO A 135 7.63 -14.40 10.84
C PRO A 135 6.57 -14.88 9.86
N GLU A 136 6.05 -13.97 9.04
CA GLU A 136 5.06 -14.29 8.04
C GLU A 136 5.69 -14.34 6.65
N ALA A 137 5.46 -15.45 5.94
CA ALA A 137 5.82 -15.55 4.53
C ALA A 137 4.96 -14.59 3.70
N VAL A 138 5.56 -13.93 2.70
CA VAL A 138 4.84 -12.99 1.83
C VAL A 138 3.68 -13.67 1.08
N ASP A 139 3.82 -14.95 0.77
CA ASP A 139 2.76 -15.74 0.14
C ASP A 139 1.51 -15.81 1.02
N THR A 140 1.68 -16.10 2.31
CA THR A 140 0.57 -16.14 3.28
C THR A 140 -0.14 -14.78 3.39
N LEU A 141 0.62 -13.69 3.47
CA LEU A 141 0.05 -12.34 3.49
C LEU A 141 -0.72 -12.04 2.21
N CYS A 142 -0.14 -12.35 1.05
CA CYS A 142 -0.75 -12.06 -0.24
C CYS A 142 -1.99 -12.93 -0.50
N ASP A 143 -1.97 -14.20 -0.12
CA ASP A 143 -3.14 -15.09 -0.22
C ASP A 143 -4.30 -14.55 0.64
N ARG A 144 -4.01 -14.03 1.83
CA ARG A 144 -4.99 -13.41 2.71
C ARG A 144 -5.59 -12.11 2.15
N THR A 145 -4.81 -11.32 1.41
CA THR A 145 -5.26 -10.02 0.88
C THR A 145 -5.87 -10.10 -0.53
N THR A 146 -5.58 -11.14 -1.29
CA THR A 146 -6.09 -11.33 -2.66
C THR A 146 -7.62 -11.24 -2.75
N PRO A 147 -8.42 -11.94 -1.92
CA PRO A 147 -9.88 -11.84 -2.00
C PRO A 147 -10.41 -10.40 -1.79
N TYR A 148 -9.75 -9.62 -0.93
CA TYR A 148 -10.10 -8.22 -0.71
C TYR A 148 -9.78 -7.36 -1.95
N ALA A 149 -8.63 -7.57 -2.57
CA ALA A 149 -8.22 -6.87 -3.79
C ALA A 149 -9.20 -7.13 -4.94
N GLU A 150 -9.60 -8.40 -5.13
CA GLU A 150 -10.56 -8.83 -6.15
C GLU A 150 -11.97 -8.27 -5.90
N ALA A 151 -12.43 -8.27 -4.65
CA ALA A 151 -13.72 -7.70 -4.29
C ALA A 151 -13.79 -6.18 -4.50
N TRP A 152 -12.70 -5.47 -4.22
CA TRP A 152 -12.62 -4.02 -4.40
C TRP A 152 -12.50 -3.59 -5.87
N GLN A 153 -11.84 -4.36 -6.71
CA GLN A 153 -11.52 -3.99 -8.09
C GLN A 153 -12.72 -3.47 -8.90
N PRO A 154 -13.89 -4.15 -8.99
CA PRO A 154 -14.99 -3.69 -9.80
C PRO A 154 -15.55 -2.33 -9.36
N GLN A 155 -15.58 -2.07 -8.05
CA GLN A 155 -16.05 -0.81 -7.49
C GLN A 155 -15.04 0.32 -7.75
N ALA A 156 -13.74 0.03 -7.57
CA ALA A 156 -12.67 0.97 -7.85
C ALA A 156 -12.66 1.38 -9.33
N ASP A 157 -12.79 0.41 -10.24
CA ASP A 157 -12.77 0.67 -11.69
C ASP A 157 -14.00 1.49 -12.12
N ARG A 158 -15.17 1.21 -11.55
CA ARG A 158 -16.38 2.01 -11.79
C ARG A 158 -16.17 3.46 -11.32
N LEU A 159 -15.75 3.68 -10.05
CA LEU A 159 -15.53 5.00 -9.49
C LEU A 159 -14.46 5.79 -10.25
N TRP A 160 -13.40 5.10 -10.65
CA TRP A 160 -12.32 5.70 -11.43
C TRP A 160 -12.81 6.19 -12.79
N ASN A 161 -13.56 5.36 -13.51
CA ASN A 161 -14.11 5.71 -14.82
C ASN A 161 -15.19 6.81 -14.74
N GLU A 162 -15.99 6.84 -13.66
CA GLU A 162 -16.95 7.93 -13.40
C GLU A 162 -16.24 9.29 -13.25
N SER A 163 -15.06 9.31 -12.60
CA SER A 163 -14.30 10.55 -12.37
C SER A 163 -13.27 10.87 -13.46
N HIS A 164 -12.92 9.91 -14.32
CA HIS A 164 -11.95 10.03 -15.41
C HIS A 164 -12.53 9.45 -16.71
N PRO A 165 -13.57 10.09 -17.29
CA PRO A 165 -14.19 9.58 -18.52
C PRO A 165 -13.17 9.60 -19.67
N ALA A 166 -13.17 8.53 -20.47
CA ALA A 166 -12.32 8.42 -21.65
C ALA A 166 -12.59 9.61 -22.61
N GLY A 167 -11.60 10.43 -22.84
CA GLY A 167 -11.69 11.62 -23.71
C GLY A 167 -11.71 12.97 -23.01
N ALA A 168 -11.59 13.02 -21.70
CA ALA A 168 -11.43 14.28 -20.94
C ALA A 168 -9.92 14.57 -20.67
N GLN A 169 -9.12 14.69 -21.74
CA GLN A 169 -7.74 15.22 -21.70
C GLN A 169 -7.67 16.50 -22.53
#